data_a537546b52041ce91e96e57b6b8b5da0
#
_entry.id   a537546b52041ce91e96e57b6b8b5da0
#
_cell.length_a   1.000
_cell.length_b   1.000
_cell.length_c   1.000
_cell.angle_alpha   90.00
_cell.angle_beta   90.00
_cell.angle_gamma   90.00
#
_symmetry.space_group_name_H-M   'P 1'
#
loop_
_entity.id
_entity.type
_entity.pdbx_description
1 polymer ?
#
loop_
_entity_poly.entity_id
_entity_poly.type
_entity_poly.pdbx_seq_one_letter_code
_entity_poly.pdbx_strand_id
1 'polypeptide(L)'
;MDDIERYAAANLNSSAASAEYLARTGDGVFAVLAQTPSEPECRRFAENTVGGLNGYIRGFYPDAGDIFRAGVSRLCEHPDCDAETAFYNAKQGYLAALRTGEVYALTDAASITGAKKRDRLAAALPQALKNGEFRVLMQLIADGKSGRICGAEALSRWQSVEYGMLYPTDYIDLLRESGDIVSHDYNVFSAVCAQLAEWNTPPYDCLFMDCNFTRISLSQEDFAKNIADIASHYDFDHSRLVIEITEDSIAENSAAESENIRSCREMGFGIAIDDIGKGFSSIADIYDNEIDLVKINKEFISACTGARRQTMLSDIITLVHHSGARVICEGV
;
A
#
# COMPACT_ATOMS: atom_id res chain seq x y z
N MET A 1 10.88 -29.05 14.08
CA MET A 1 11.72 -28.14 13.30
C MET A 1 12.96 -28.83 12.76
N ASP A 2 13.73 -29.52 13.60
CA ASP A 2 14.99 -30.20 13.19
C ASP A 2 14.87 -31.22 12.05
N ASP A 3 13.74 -31.93 11.91
CA ASP A 3 13.55 -32.93 10.86
C ASP A 3 13.30 -32.29 9.49
N ILE A 4 12.58 -31.16 9.44
CA ILE A 4 12.33 -30.41 8.22
C ILE A 4 13.64 -29.80 7.71
N GLU A 5 14.46 -29.25 8.61
CA GLU A 5 15.75 -28.68 8.27
C GLU A 5 16.75 -29.73 7.79
N ARG A 6 16.79 -30.90 8.45
CA ARG A 6 17.63 -32.04 8.00
C ARG A 6 17.21 -32.53 6.62
N TYR A 7 15.91 -32.63 6.38
CA TYR A 7 15.42 -33.00 5.05
C TYR A 7 15.76 -31.96 4.00
N ALA A 8 15.58 -30.65 4.30
CA ALA A 8 15.94 -29.57 3.39
C ALA A 8 17.43 -29.64 3.03
N ALA A 9 18.31 -29.79 4.01
CA ALA A 9 19.75 -29.94 3.78
C ALA A 9 20.09 -31.17 2.94
N ALA A 10 19.46 -32.32 3.22
CA ALA A 10 19.72 -33.57 2.47
C ALA A 10 19.21 -33.48 1.02
N ASN A 11 18.04 -32.85 0.82
CA ASN A 11 17.44 -32.70 -0.50
C ASN A 11 18.21 -31.69 -1.36
N LEU A 12 18.60 -30.56 -0.78
CA LEU A 12 19.47 -29.59 -1.45
C LEU A 12 20.82 -30.21 -1.86
N ASN A 13 21.40 -31.06 -1.04
CA ASN A 13 22.60 -31.81 -1.40
C ASN A 13 22.37 -32.85 -2.53
N SER A 14 21.20 -33.47 -2.60
CA SER A 14 20.88 -34.50 -3.60
C SER A 14 20.35 -33.94 -4.91
N SER A 15 19.64 -32.81 -4.89
CA SER A 15 19.15 -32.08 -6.07
C SER A 15 20.30 -31.37 -6.82
N ALA A 16 21.48 -31.37 -6.25
CA ALA A 16 22.62 -30.57 -6.60
C ALA A 16 23.54 -31.22 -7.65
N ALA A 17 22.97 -31.83 -8.70
CA ALA A 17 23.83 -32.08 -9.90
C ALA A 17 24.38 -30.75 -10.51
N SER A 18 23.84 -29.59 -10.08
CA SER A 18 24.27 -28.25 -10.47
C SER A 18 24.65 -27.33 -9.28
N ALA A 19 24.51 -27.78 -8.01
CA ALA A 19 24.92 -26.96 -6.86
C ALA A 19 26.39 -27.23 -6.55
N GLU A 20 27.20 -26.18 -6.53
CA GLU A 20 28.63 -26.29 -6.19
C GLU A 20 28.83 -26.17 -4.68
N TYR A 21 27.99 -25.36 -4.01
CA TYR A 21 28.10 -25.14 -2.57
C TYR A 21 26.71 -24.97 -1.93
N LEU A 22 26.59 -25.53 -0.73
CA LEU A 22 25.42 -25.37 0.13
C LEU A 22 25.88 -24.89 1.51
N ALA A 23 25.29 -23.83 2.03
CA ALA A 23 25.54 -23.33 3.36
C ALA A 23 24.22 -23.08 4.10
N ARG A 24 24.20 -23.38 5.41
CA ARG A 24 23.15 -22.92 6.33
C ARG A 24 23.60 -21.57 6.90
N THR A 25 22.84 -20.52 6.67
CA THR A 25 23.18 -19.15 7.07
C THR A 25 22.37 -18.63 8.26
N GLY A 26 21.37 -19.40 8.71
CA GLY A 26 20.51 -19.06 9.84
C GLY A 26 19.45 -20.13 10.07
N ASP A 27 18.55 -19.88 11.02
CA ASP A 27 17.46 -20.81 11.34
C ASP A 27 16.48 -20.92 10.17
N GLY A 28 16.44 -22.09 9.55
CA GLY A 28 15.63 -22.35 8.36
C GLY A 28 16.10 -21.69 7.06
N VAL A 29 17.27 -21.01 7.06
CA VAL A 29 17.80 -20.31 5.88
C VAL A 29 18.99 -21.05 5.31
N PHE A 30 18.90 -21.38 4.01
CA PHE A 30 19.95 -22.06 3.25
C PHE A 30 20.37 -21.16 2.07
N ALA A 31 21.67 -21.09 1.83
CA ALA A 31 22.24 -20.48 0.64
C ALA A 31 22.79 -21.58 -0.28
N VAL A 32 22.44 -21.52 -1.55
CA VAL A 32 22.87 -22.44 -2.58
C VAL A 32 23.58 -21.67 -3.68
N LEU A 33 24.85 -22.04 -3.98
CA LEU A 33 25.53 -21.59 -5.18
C LEU A 33 25.42 -22.69 -6.23
N ALA A 34 24.77 -22.38 -7.35
CA ALA A 34 24.53 -23.34 -8.43
C ALA A 34 25.02 -22.81 -9.76
N GLN A 35 25.60 -23.68 -10.58
CA GLN A 35 25.96 -23.35 -11.94
C GLN A 35 24.80 -23.67 -12.89
N THR A 36 24.25 -22.64 -13.50
CA THR A 36 23.17 -22.76 -14.49
C THR A 36 23.58 -22.04 -15.78
N PRO A 37 23.54 -22.73 -16.94
CA PRO A 37 24.02 -22.16 -18.20
C PRO A 37 23.16 -20.99 -18.74
N SER A 38 21.89 -20.89 -18.31
CA SER A 38 20.96 -19.90 -18.80
C SER A 38 19.92 -19.50 -17.76
N GLU A 39 19.28 -18.34 -17.95
CA GLU A 39 18.18 -17.90 -17.09
C GLU A 39 17.01 -18.90 -17.02
N PRO A 40 16.52 -19.49 -18.11
CA PRO A 40 15.46 -20.50 -18.04
C PRO A 40 15.83 -21.71 -17.19
N GLU A 41 17.10 -22.12 -17.21
CA GLU A 41 17.59 -23.24 -16.38
C GLU A 41 17.73 -22.83 -14.92
N CYS A 42 18.13 -21.59 -14.66
CA CYS A 42 18.12 -21.01 -13.32
C CYS A 42 16.72 -20.99 -12.72
N ARG A 43 15.73 -20.54 -13.48
CA ARG A 43 14.30 -20.54 -13.08
C ARG A 43 13.83 -21.96 -12.76
N ARG A 44 14.08 -22.91 -13.67
CA ARG A 44 13.72 -24.31 -13.49
C ARG A 44 14.38 -24.93 -12.26
N PHE A 45 15.65 -24.60 -12.01
CA PHE A 45 16.35 -25.06 -10.81
C PHE A 45 15.68 -24.54 -9.53
N ALA A 46 15.33 -23.26 -9.47
CA ALA A 46 14.64 -22.66 -8.32
C ALA A 46 13.25 -23.28 -8.11
N GLU A 47 12.45 -23.42 -9.18
CA GLU A 47 11.12 -24.04 -9.15
C GLU A 47 11.17 -25.48 -8.65
N ASN A 48 12.05 -26.30 -9.20
CA ASN A 48 12.18 -27.70 -8.82
C ASN A 48 12.65 -27.86 -7.38
N THR A 49 13.61 -27.04 -6.96
CA THR A 49 14.16 -27.07 -5.60
C THR A 49 13.10 -26.71 -4.57
N VAL A 50 12.46 -25.56 -4.74
CA VAL A 50 11.44 -25.08 -3.80
C VAL A 50 10.17 -25.95 -3.88
N GLY A 51 9.76 -26.34 -5.09
CA GLY A 51 8.61 -27.23 -5.30
C GLY A 51 8.80 -28.60 -4.66
N GLY A 52 10.01 -29.16 -4.73
CA GLY A 52 10.37 -30.43 -4.07
C GLY A 52 10.31 -30.33 -2.55
N LEU A 53 10.81 -29.25 -1.96
CA LEU A 53 10.76 -28.99 -0.52
C LEU A 53 9.30 -28.79 -0.04
N ASN A 54 8.50 -27.99 -0.73
CA ASN A 54 7.09 -27.78 -0.41
C ASN A 54 6.28 -29.06 -0.62
N GLY A 55 6.56 -29.84 -1.65
CA GLY A 55 5.93 -31.15 -1.89
C GLY A 55 6.16 -32.14 -0.76
N TYR A 56 7.38 -32.17 -0.22
CA TYR A 56 7.70 -33.02 0.94
C TYR A 56 6.88 -32.61 2.18
N ILE A 57 6.80 -31.32 2.49
CA ILE A 57 6.01 -30.82 3.63
C ILE A 57 4.55 -31.19 3.48
N ARG A 58 3.94 -30.97 2.30
CA ARG A 58 2.54 -31.35 2.02
C ARG A 58 2.28 -32.85 2.15
N GLY A 59 3.30 -33.69 1.95
CA GLY A 59 3.19 -35.14 2.19
C GLY A 59 2.93 -35.51 3.66
N PHE A 60 3.39 -34.70 4.61
CA PHE A 60 3.17 -34.89 6.05
C PHE A 60 2.08 -33.98 6.62
N TYR A 61 1.91 -32.82 6.03
CA TYR A 61 0.95 -31.78 6.46
C TYR A 61 0.17 -31.30 5.23
N PRO A 62 -0.90 -32.03 4.81
CA PRO A 62 -1.64 -31.74 3.57
C PRO A 62 -2.25 -30.34 3.51
N ASP A 63 -2.60 -29.78 4.66
CA ASP A 63 -3.18 -28.43 4.79
C ASP A 63 -2.11 -27.31 4.91
N ALA A 64 -0.82 -27.67 4.92
CA ALA A 64 0.23 -26.68 4.92
C ALA A 64 0.36 -26.03 3.53
N GLY A 65 0.34 -24.70 3.49
CA GLY A 65 0.66 -23.94 2.30
C GLY A 65 2.15 -24.08 1.89
N ASP A 66 2.56 -23.30 0.89
CA ASP A 66 3.96 -23.24 0.49
C ASP A 66 4.78 -22.51 1.55
N ILE A 67 5.55 -23.28 2.34
CA ILE A 67 6.37 -22.78 3.47
C ILE A 67 7.74 -22.30 2.95
N PHE A 68 8.36 -23.08 2.04
CA PHE A 68 9.64 -22.71 1.46
C PHE A 68 9.48 -21.70 0.34
N ARG A 69 10.36 -20.72 0.31
CA ARG A 69 10.50 -19.75 -0.76
C ARG A 69 11.96 -19.50 -1.05
N ALA A 70 12.27 -19.05 -2.27
CA ALA A 70 13.63 -18.72 -2.64
C ALA A 70 13.75 -17.32 -3.26
N GLY A 71 14.87 -16.70 -3.00
CA GLY A 71 15.37 -15.58 -3.77
C GLY A 71 16.57 -16.01 -4.59
N VAL A 72 16.66 -15.54 -5.82
CA VAL A 72 17.69 -15.93 -6.78
C VAL A 72 18.39 -14.69 -7.30
N SER A 73 19.72 -14.67 -7.19
CA SER A 73 20.58 -13.64 -7.78
C SER A 73 21.50 -14.27 -8.83
N ARG A 74 21.51 -13.68 -10.02
CA ARG A 74 22.34 -14.15 -11.15
C ARG A 74 23.67 -13.41 -11.13
N LEU A 75 24.76 -14.10 -10.75
CA LEU A 75 26.10 -13.50 -10.64
C LEU A 75 26.65 -12.99 -11.98
N CYS A 76 26.20 -13.56 -13.10
CA CYS A 76 26.62 -13.09 -14.44
C CYS A 76 26.13 -11.67 -14.76
N GLU A 77 25.08 -11.20 -14.09
CA GLU A 77 24.57 -9.82 -14.21
C GLU A 77 25.33 -8.83 -13.30
N HIS A 78 26.09 -9.37 -12.34
CA HIS A 78 26.86 -8.60 -11.35
C HIS A 78 28.25 -9.20 -11.16
N PRO A 79 29.10 -9.22 -12.21
CA PRO A 79 30.38 -9.93 -12.17
C PRO A 79 31.37 -9.42 -11.13
N ASP A 80 31.21 -8.16 -10.71
CA ASP A 80 32.09 -7.49 -9.73
C ASP A 80 31.52 -7.53 -8.29
N CYS A 81 30.39 -8.20 -8.04
CA CYS A 81 29.81 -8.27 -6.70
C CYS A 81 30.58 -9.29 -5.83
N ASP A 82 30.83 -8.93 -4.58
CA ASP A 82 31.34 -9.84 -3.57
C ASP A 82 30.26 -10.82 -3.08
N ALA A 83 30.65 -11.81 -2.29
CA ALA A 83 29.73 -12.82 -1.78
C ALA A 83 28.64 -12.25 -0.89
N GLU A 84 28.94 -11.21 -0.12
CA GLU A 84 27.98 -10.55 0.76
C GLU A 84 26.91 -9.83 -0.06
N THR A 85 27.29 -9.09 -1.08
CA THR A 85 26.38 -8.44 -2.03
C THR A 85 25.53 -9.47 -2.78
N ALA A 86 26.12 -10.58 -3.23
CA ALA A 86 25.39 -11.65 -3.90
C ALA A 86 24.32 -12.28 -3.01
N PHE A 87 24.66 -12.54 -1.75
CA PHE A 87 23.72 -13.06 -0.76
C PHE A 87 22.63 -12.05 -0.42
N TYR A 88 22.98 -10.77 -0.22
CA TYR A 88 22.02 -9.68 -0.03
C TYR A 88 21.02 -9.62 -1.18
N ASN A 89 21.49 -9.66 -2.42
CA ASN A 89 20.64 -9.62 -3.61
C ASN A 89 19.68 -10.83 -3.64
N ALA A 90 20.17 -12.03 -3.38
CA ALA A 90 19.31 -13.22 -3.29
C ALA A 90 18.27 -13.07 -2.17
N LYS A 91 18.64 -12.52 -1.00
CA LYS A 91 17.71 -12.23 0.10
C LYS A 91 16.61 -11.25 -0.33
N GLN A 92 16.91 -10.23 -1.13
CA GLN A 92 15.88 -9.31 -1.66
C GLN A 92 14.89 -10.04 -2.58
N GLY A 93 15.35 -10.98 -3.41
CA GLY A 93 14.46 -11.86 -4.17
C GLY A 93 13.54 -12.69 -3.27
N TYR A 94 14.08 -13.28 -2.21
CA TYR A 94 13.26 -14.00 -1.22
C TYR A 94 12.18 -13.12 -0.59
N LEU A 95 12.52 -11.90 -0.18
CA LEU A 95 11.56 -10.94 0.38
C LEU A 95 10.49 -10.51 -0.66
N ALA A 96 10.88 -10.39 -1.93
CA ALA A 96 9.94 -10.15 -3.02
C ALA A 96 8.97 -11.33 -3.19
N ALA A 97 9.46 -12.57 -3.20
CA ALA A 97 8.64 -13.77 -3.29
C ALA A 97 7.64 -13.88 -2.13
N LEU A 98 8.04 -13.49 -0.90
CA LEU A 98 7.14 -13.44 0.25
C LEU A 98 5.98 -12.45 0.04
N ARG A 99 6.27 -11.25 -0.49
CA ARG A 99 5.26 -10.20 -0.71
C ARG A 99 4.28 -10.55 -1.83
N THR A 100 4.76 -11.16 -2.91
CA THR A 100 3.94 -11.51 -4.08
C THR A 100 3.22 -12.83 -3.94
N GLY A 101 3.54 -13.63 -2.91
CA GLY A 101 3.01 -15.00 -2.75
C GLY A 101 3.67 -16.04 -3.66
N GLU A 102 4.65 -15.65 -4.46
CA GLU A 102 5.38 -16.54 -5.37
C GLU A 102 6.32 -17.48 -4.62
N VAL A 103 6.62 -18.64 -5.20
CA VAL A 103 7.52 -19.61 -4.59
C VAL A 103 8.98 -19.19 -4.72
N TYR A 104 9.33 -18.39 -5.71
CA TYR A 104 10.65 -17.77 -5.85
C TYR A 104 10.57 -16.46 -6.62
N ALA A 105 11.58 -15.59 -6.44
CA ALA A 105 11.76 -14.43 -7.31
C ALA A 105 13.24 -14.25 -7.69
N LEU A 106 13.49 -13.86 -8.95
CA LEU A 106 14.79 -13.44 -9.42
C LEU A 106 14.99 -11.95 -9.10
N THR A 107 16.21 -11.60 -8.68
CA THR A 107 16.62 -10.20 -8.56
C THR A 107 17.36 -9.78 -9.81
N ASP A 108 16.88 -8.70 -10.42
CA ASP A 108 17.57 -7.94 -11.46
C ASP A 108 18.23 -6.68 -10.88
N ALA A 109 18.97 -5.95 -11.71
CA ALA A 109 19.65 -4.72 -11.30
C ALA A 109 18.68 -3.64 -10.81
N ALA A 110 17.47 -3.57 -11.38
CA ALA A 110 16.45 -2.60 -10.99
C ALA A 110 15.87 -2.95 -9.62
N SER A 111 15.55 -4.22 -9.37
CA SER A 111 15.07 -4.74 -8.08
C SER A 111 16.08 -4.50 -6.96
N ILE A 112 17.38 -4.71 -7.24
CA ILE A 112 18.46 -4.47 -6.27
C ILE A 112 18.56 -2.98 -5.94
N THR A 113 18.50 -2.12 -6.93
CA THR A 113 18.54 -0.66 -6.73
C THR A 113 17.34 -0.20 -5.91
N GLY A 114 16.14 -0.72 -6.22
CA GLY A 114 14.93 -0.45 -5.46
C GLY A 114 15.01 -0.91 -4.00
N ALA A 115 15.54 -2.12 -3.76
CA ALA A 115 15.72 -2.65 -2.42
C ALA A 115 16.72 -1.82 -1.59
N LYS A 116 17.86 -1.46 -2.17
CA LYS A 116 18.85 -0.57 -1.52
C LYS A 116 18.27 0.80 -1.21
N LYS A 117 17.47 1.38 -2.14
CA LYS A 117 16.73 2.62 -1.90
C LYS A 117 15.81 2.47 -0.70
N ARG A 118 15.03 1.40 -0.65
CA ARG A 118 14.09 1.10 0.43
C ARG A 118 14.78 0.99 1.79
N ASP A 119 15.89 0.24 1.88
CA ASP A 119 16.65 0.09 3.13
C ASP A 119 17.20 1.44 3.63
N ARG A 120 17.70 2.29 2.72
CA ARG A 120 18.15 3.65 3.06
C ARG A 120 17.01 4.54 3.52
N LEU A 121 15.84 4.48 2.86
CA LEU A 121 14.66 5.20 3.27
C LEU A 121 14.18 4.74 4.64
N ALA A 122 14.15 3.42 4.91
CA ALA A 122 13.80 2.87 6.22
C ALA A 122 14.75 3.37 7.33
N ALA A 123 16.05 3.44 7.05
CA ALA A 123 17.03 3.98 7.99
C ALA A 123 16.88 5.49 8.22
N ALA A 124 16.46 6.24 7.20
CA ALA A 124 16.27 7.70 7.28
C ALA A 124 14.93 8.10 7.93
N LEU A 125 13.91 7.22 7.88
CA LEU A 125 12.53 7.51 8.28
C LEU A 125 12.39 8.10 9.69
N PRO A 126 13.03 7.57 10.76
CA PRO A 126 12.88 8.12 12.11
C PRO A 126 13.36 9.57 12.22
N GLN A 127 14.41 9.92 11.46
CA GLN A 127 14.93 11.29 11.46
C GLN A 127 14.08 12.21 10.59
N ALA A 128 13.57 11.72 9.46
CA ALA A 128 12.68 12.45 8.57
C ALA A 128 11.38 12.88 9.27
N LEU A 129 10.79 11.99 10.07
CA LEU A 129 9.61 12.29 10.90
C LEU A 129 9.92 13.42 11.90
N LYS A 130 11.06 13.35 12.59
CA LYS A 130 11.48 14.40 13.55
C LYS A 130 11.77 15.73 12.88
N ASN A 131 12.37 15.71 11.70
CA ASN A 131 12.73 16.92 10.94
C ASN A 131 11.52 17.57 10.24
N GLY A 132 10.34 16.94 10.24
CA GLY A 132 9.19 17.42 9.50
C GLY A 132 9.41 17.40 7.98
N GLU A 133 10.07 16.37 7.46
CA GLU A 133 10.31 16.22 6.02
C GLU A 133 9.04 15.80 5.25
N PHE A 134 8.00 15.40 5.96
CA PHE A 134 6.70 15.12 5.36
C PHE A 134 5.92 16.42 5.14
N ARG A 135 5.44 16.60 3.91
CA ARG A 135 4.67 17.77 3.46
C ARG A 135 3.31 17.32 2.97
N VAL A 136 2.32 18.17 3.14
CA VAL A 136 1.01 18.00 2.52
C VAL A 136 0.93 18.90 1.30
N LEU A 137 0.72 18.29 0.14
CA LEU A 137 0.42 18.99 -1.11
C LEU A 137 -1.07 18.91 -1.38
N MET A 138 -1.62 19.90 -2.06
CA MET A 138 -3.03 19.98 -2.41
C MET A 138 -3.21 19.73 -3.90
N GLN A 139 -3.97 18.68 -4.26
CA GLN A 139 -4.45 18.48 -5.61
C GLN A 139 -5.83 19.11 -5.74
N LEU A 140 -5.96 20.12 -6.60
CA LEU A 140 -7.20 20.88 -6.74
C LEU A 140 -8.30 20.03 -7.38
N ILE A 141 -9.52 20.19 -6.85
CA ILE A 141 -10.74 19.56 -7.33
C ILE A 141 -11.61 20.64 -7.98
N ALA A 142 -12.04 20.42 -9.21
CA ALA A 142 -12.87 21.33 -9.96
C ALA A 142 -14.30 20.80 -10.11
N ASP A 143 -15.27 21.68 -10.01
CA ASP A 143 -16.66 21.38 -10.34
C ASP A 143 -16.81 21.13 -11.84
N GLY A 144 -17.31 19.97 -12.20
CA GLY A 144 -17.39 19.49 -13.59
C GLY A 144 -18.32 20.31 -14.52
N LYS A 145 -19.21 21.13 -13.96
CA LYS A 145 -20.11 21.97 -14.73
C LYS A 145 -19.55 23.36 -14.95
N SER A 146 -19.03 23.98 -13.92
CA SER A 146 -18.56 25.37 -13.93
C SER A 146 -17.05 25.49 -14.22
N GLY A 147 -16.26 24.43 -14.03
CA GLY A 147 -14.80 24.44 -14.08
C GLY A 147 -14.15 25.21 -12.93
N ARG A 148 -14.92 25.63 -11.92
CA ARG A 148 -14.39 26.37 -10.77
C ARG A 148 -13.84 25.40 -9.73
N ILE A 149 -12.76 25.82 -9.05
CA ILE A 149 -12.23 25.05 -7.93
C ILE A 149 -13.27 25.02 -6.82
N CYS A 150 -13.56 23.83 -6.31
CA CYS A 150 -14.52 23.61 -5.23
C CYS A 150 -13.87 22.94 -3.99
N GLY A 151 -12.67 22.39 -4.13
CA GLY A 151 -11.94 21.75 -3.04
C GLY A 151 -10.54 21.32 -3.43
N ALA A 152 -9.92 20.53 -2.57
CA ALA A 152 -8.62 19.92 -2.82
C ALA A 152 -8.47 18.58 -2.09
N GLU A 153 -7.71 17.66 -2.66
CA GLU A 153 -7.25 16.46 -1.99
C GLU A 153 -5.90 16.71 -1.32
N ALA A 154 -5.79 16.30 -0.06
CA ALA A 154 -4.56 16.40 0.73
C ALA A 154 -3.68 15.18 0.47
N LEU A 155 -2.55 15.41 -0.16
CA LEU A 155 -1.63 14.37 -0.58
C LEU A 155 -0.30 14.49 0.18
N SER A 156 0.00 13.52 1.04
CA SER A 156 1.29 13.44 1.71
C SER A 156 2.43 13.18 0.74
N ARG A 157 3.56 13.84 0.96
CA ARG A 157 4.82 13.68 0.22
C ARG A 157 5.98 13.72 1.21
N TRP A 158 6.97 12.85 1.02
CA TRP A 158 8.21 12.94 1.79
C TRP A 158 9.26 13.69 0.98
N GLN A 159 9.66 14.88 1.45
CA GLN A 159 10.75 15.66 0.87
C GLN A 159 12.09 15.15 1.42
N SER A 160 12.59 14.06 0.85
CA SER A 160 13.85 13.45 1.25
C SER A 160 15.06 14.31 0.82
N VAL A 161 16.04 14.43 1.71
CA VAL A 161 17.30 15.13 1.40
C VAL A 161 18.09 14.43 0.29
N GLU A 162 18.08 13.08 0.28
CA GLU A 162 18.86 12.28 -0.67
C GLU A 162 18.12 12.04 -1.99
N TYR A 163 16.79 11.81 -1.94
CA TYR A 163 16.01 11.36 -3.09
C TYR A 163 15.02 12.39 -3.62
N GLY A 164 14.99 13.60 -3.04
CA GLY A 164 14.01 14.61 -3.40
C GLY A 164 12.59 14.24 -2.98
N MET A 165 11.60 14.55 -3.80
CA MET A 165 10.19 14.27 -3.49
C MET A 165 9.86 12.81 -3.71
N LEU A 166 9.42 12.15 -2.64
CA LEU A 166 8.96 10.76 -2.61
C LEU A 166 7.43 10.72 -2.50
N TYR A 167 6.85 9.71 -3.14
CA TYR A 167 5.41 9.47 -3.18
C TYR A 167 4.98 8.39 -2.18
N PRO A 168 3.70 8.29 -1.83
CA PRO A 168 3.19 7.29 -0.88
C PRO A 168 3.65 5.86 -1.17
N THR A 169 3.74 5.47 -2.44
CA THR A 169 4.26 4.16 -2.88
C THR A 169 5.71 3.88 -2.48
N ASP A 170 6.51 4.92 -2.18
CA ASP A 170 7.88 4.77 -1.74
C ASP A 170 8.00 4.54 -0.22
N TYR A 171 7.04 5.01 0.60
CA TYR A 171 7.23 5.11 2.06
C TYR A 171 6.06 4.63 2.94
N ILE A 172 4.84 4.46 2.42
CA ILE A 172 3.69 4.02 3.24
C ILE A 172 3.95 2.67 3.90
N ASP A 173 4.55 1.72 3.17
CA ASP A 173 4.89 0.42 3.74
C ASP A 173 5.98 0.53 4.82
N LEU A 174 6.91 1.47 4.69
CA LEU A 174 7.91 1.74 5.73
C LEU A 174 7.26 2.30 7.01
N LEU A 175 6.30 3.22 6.88
CA LEU A 175 5.52 3.75 8.01
C LEU A 175 4.68 2.66 8.69
N ARG A 176 4.13 1.70 7.91
CA ARG A 176 3.41 0.54 8.47
C ARG A 176 4.34 -0.38 9.25
N GLU A 177 5.50 -0.70 8.68
CA GLU A 177 6.49 -1.58 9.29
C GLU A 177 7.13 -0.99 10.55
N SER A 178 7.35 0.33 10.59
CA SER A 178 7.86 1.03 11.77
C SER A 178 6.79 1.27 12.86
N GLY A 179 5.49 1.15 12.51
CA GLY A 179 4.38 1.47 13.40
C GLY A 179 4.01 2.96 13.43
N ASP A 180 4.65 3.79 12.60
CA ASP A 180 4.44 5.25 12.60
C ASP A 180 3.26 5.69 11.74
N ILE A 181 2.60 4.77 11.01
CA ILE A 181 1.54 5.10 10.05
C ILE A 181 0.36 5.86 10.69
N VAL A 182 -0.06 5.48 11.90
CA VAL A 182 -1.16 6.12 12.61
C VAL A 182 -0.81 7.57 12.96
N SER A 183 0.39 7.79 13.50
CA SER A 183 0.89 9.14 13.81
C SER A 183 1.04 9.99 12.56
N HIS A 184 1.44 9.38 11.44
CA HIS A 184 1.54 10.05 10.15
C HIS A 184 0.17 10.53 9.66
N ASP A 185 -0.85 9.66 9.67
CA ASP A 185 -2.21 10.01 9.24
C ASP A 185 -2.77 11.17 10.07
N TYR A 186 -2.62 11.14 11.41
CA TYR A 186 -3.03 12.25 12.27
C TYR A 186 -2.25 13.56 12.01
N ASN A 187 -0.97 13.49 11.67
CA ASN A 187 -0.19 14.68 11.30
C ASN A 187 -0.69 15.29 9.99
N VAL A 188 -1.04 14.47 9.00
CA VAL A 188 -1.66 14.93 7.75
C VAL A 188 -3.00 15.57 8.03
N PHE A 189 -3.85 14.93 8.83
CA PHE A 189 -5.16 15.46 9.24
C PHE A 189 -5.02 16.82 9.96
N SER A 190 -4.07 16.94 10.89
CA SER A 190 -3.79 18.21 11.57
C SER A 190 -3.39 19.32 10.61
N ALA A 191 -2.56 19.00 9.59
CA ALA A 191 -2.18 19.96 8.55
C ALA A 191 -3.37 20.40 7.69
N VAL A 192 -4.31 19.47 7.40
CA VAL A 192 -5.56 19.78 6.69
C VAL A 192 -6.45 20.71 7.53
N CYS A 193 -6.63 20.42 8.83
CA CYS A 193 -7.38 21.29 9.74
C CYS A 193 -6.78 22.71 9.79
N ALA A 194 -5.44 22.82 9.89
CA ALA A 194 -4.76 24.11 9.87
C ALA A 194 -5.02 24.88 8.57
N GLN A 195 -4.98 24.20 7.43
CA GLN A 195 -5.23 24.81 6.13
C GLN A 195 -6.68 25.28 5.97
N LEU A 196 -7.65 24.49 6.44
CA LEU A 196 -9.06 24.89 6.41
C LEU A 196 -9.34 26.08 7.32
N ALA A 197 -8.65 26.18 8.47
CA ALA A 197 -8.74 27.34 9.34
C ALA A 197 -8.17 28.62 8.67
N GLU A 198 -7.06 28.49 7.93
CA GLU A 198 -6.53 29.61 7.11
C GLU A 198 -7.50 30.01 5.98
N TRP A 199 -8.24 29.05 5.42
CA TRP A 199 -9.25 29.27 4.38
C TRP A 199 -10.61 29.68 4.93
N ASN A 200 -10.73 30.05 6.19
CA ASN A 200 -11.99 30.41 6.84
C ASN A 200 -12.48 31.84 6.52
N THR A 201 -12.06 32.38 5.37
CA THR A 201 -12.47 33.69 4.88
C THR A 201 -12.72 33.68 3.37
N PRO A 202 -13.69 34.49 2.86
CA PRO A 202 -13.92 34.59 1.42
C PRO A 202 -12.66 34.99 0.63
N PRO A 203 -12.42 34.42 -0.55
CA PRO A 203 -13.33 33.51 -1.29
C PRO A 203 -13.10 32.02 -1.01
N TYR A 204 -12.29 31.65 -0.01
CA TYR A 204 -11.82 30.27 0.22
C TYR A 204 -12.70 29.51 1.22
N ASP A 205 -13.59 30.18 1.93
CA ASP A 205 -14.47 29.62 2.96
C ASP A 205 -15.50 28.60 2.43
N CYS A 206 -15.65 28.49 1.12
CA CYS A 206 -16.49 27.49 0.45
C CYS A 206 -15.73 26.24 -0.06
N LEU A 207 -14.40 26.22 0.06
CA LEU A 207 -13.60 25.09 -0.39
C LEU A 207 -13.59 23.98 0.66
N PHE A 208 -13.71 22.74 0.20
CA PHE A 208 -13.53 21.57 1.06
C PHE A 208 -12.14 20.94 0.85
N MET A 209 -11.72 20.11 1.79
CA MET A 209 -10.54 19.24 1.63
C MET A 209 -10.89 17.82 2.01
N ASP A 210 -10.40 16.85 1.23
CA ASP A 210 -10.39 15.45 1.62
C ASP A 210 -9.01 15.04 2.16
N CYS A 211 -9.03 14.10 3.08
CA CYS A 211 -7.87 13.61 3.81
C CYS A 211 -7.92 12.10 3.91
N ASN A 212 -6.94 11.46 3.34
CA ASN A 212 -6.79 10.01 3.32
C ASN A 212 -6.44 9.44 4.70
N PHE A 213 -7.13 8.36 5.09
CA PHE A 213 -6.78 7.57 6.27
C PHE A 213 -6.56 6.11 5.90
N THR A 214 -5.53 5.52 6.48
CA THR A 214 -5.33 4.07 6.35
C THR A 214 -6.32 3.31 7.23
N ARG A 215 -6.68 2.09 6.82
CA ARG A 215 -7.52 1.19 7.62
C ARG A 215 -6.93 0.95 9.01
N ILE A 216 -5.59 0.90 9.12
CA ILE A 216 -4.90 0.74 10.41
C ILE A 216 -5.26 1.88 11.37
N SER A 217 -5.33 3.11 10.88
CA SER A 217 -5.71 4.27 11.68
C SER A 217 -7.20 4.25 12.01
N LEU A 218 -8.05 3.97 11.02
CA LEU A 218 -9.50 3.88 11.21
C LEU A 218 -9.92 2.80 12.22
N SER A 219 -9.17 1.71 12.32
CA SER A 219 -9.45 0.59 13.23
C SER A 219 -9.03 0.86 14.69
N GLN A 220 -8.37 1.98 15.00
CA GLN A 220 -7.99 2.31 16.37
C GLN A 220 -9.24 2.63 17.21
N GLU A 221 -9.31 2.09 18.43
CA GLU A 221 -10.46 2.31 19.34
C GLU A 221 -10.67 3.80 19.69
N ASP A 222 -9.59 4.58 19.69
CA ASP A 222 -9.59 6.01 20.03
C ASP A 222 -9.55 6.93 18.79
N PHE A 223 -9.77 6.39 17.59
CA PHE A 223 -9.68 7.15 16.34
C PHE A 223 -10.56 8.39 16.36
N ALA A 224 -11.87 8.24 16.57
CA ALA A 224 -12.82 9.35 16.56
C ALA A 224 -12.49 10.40 17.64
N LYS A 225 -12.01 9.96 18.81
CA LYS A 225 -11.57 10.85 19.88
C LYS A 225 -10.35 11.66 19.45
N ASN A 226 -9.35 11.03 18.85
CA ASN A 226 -8.15 11.71 18.37
C ASN A 226 -8.47 12.72 17.26
N ILE A 227 -9.40 12.37 16.34
CA ILE A 227 -9.91 13.29 15.32
C ILE A 227 -10.56 14.52 15.98
N ALA A 228 -11.43 14.31 16.98
CA ALA A 228 -12.07 15.40 17.71
C ALA A 228 -11.06 16.28 18.44
N ASP A 229 -10.11 15.67 19.15
CA ASP A 229 -9.09 16.39 19.90
C ASP A 229 -8.22 17.25 18.95
N ILE A 230 -7.77 16.72 17.82
CA ILE A 230 -6.98 17.47 16.83
C ILE A 230 -7.81 18.61 16.24
N ALA A 231 -9.02 18.34 15.75
CA ALA A 231 -9.87 19.35 15.12
C ALA A 231 -10.22 20.50 16.07
N SER A 232 -10.37 20.22 17.37
CA SER A 232 -10.70 21.24 18.38
C SER A 232 -9.68 22.39 18.50
N HIS A 233 -8.47 22.20 17.99
CA HIS A 233 -7.42 23.23 18.01
C HIS A 233 -7.55 24.25 16.84
N TYR A 234 -8.49 24.03 15.90
CA TYR A 234 -8.62 24.80 14.69
C TYR A 234 -10.08 25.31 14.51
N ASP A 235 -10.21 26.54 14.07
CA ASP A 235 -11.52 27.17 13.85
C ASP A 235 -11.92 27.06 12.38
N PHE A 236 -12.72 26.05 12.02
CA PHE A 236 -13.29 25.86 10.68
C PHE A 236 -14.60 25.06 10.74
N ASP A 237 -15.41 25.16 9.70
CA ASP A 237 -16.62 24.34 9.56
C ASP A 237 -16.23 22.88 9.21
N HIS A 238 -16.51 21.93 10.10
CA HIS A 238 -16.19 20.51 9.95
C HIS A 238 -16.77 19.91 8.68
N SER A 239 -17.90 20.41 8.16
CA SER A 239 -18.51 19.96 6.90
C SER A 239 -17.61 20.17 5.67
N ARG A 240 -16.57 20.98 5.81
CA ARG A 240 -15.57 21.23 4.78
C ARG A 240 -14.42 20.22 4.78
N LEU A 241 -14.34 19.34 5.77
CA LEU A 241 -13.34 18.28 5.81
C LEU A 241 -14.01 16.94 5.56
N VAL A 242 -13.47 16.20 4.60
CA VAL A 242 -13.92 14.86 4.21
C VAL A 242 -12.85 13.84 4.59
N ILE A 243 -13.23 12.85 5.37
CA ILE A 243 -12.38 11.72 5.73
C ILE A 243 -12.50 10.67 4.62
N GLU A 244 -11.39 10.39 3.97
CA GLU A 244 -11.32 9.47 2.84
C GLU A 244 -10.81 8.09 3.29
N ILE A 245 -11.56 7.05 2.95
CA ILE A 245 -11.26 5.66 3.26
C ILE A 245 -11.31 4.81 2.00
N THR A 246 -10.58 3.71 1.98
CA THR A 246 -10.58 2.80 0.82
C THR A 246 -11.82 1.93 0.77
N GLU A 247 -12.19 1.46 -0.43
CA GLU A 247 -13.30 0.53 -0.67
C GLU A 247 -13.24 -0.70 0.26
N ASP A 248 -12.06 -1.32 0.43
CA ASP A 248 -11.87 -2.50 1.28
C ASP A 248 -12.17 -2.21 2.77
N SER A 249 -12.00 -0.96 3.22
CA SER A 249 -12.30 -0.56 4.59
C SER A 249 -13.79 -0.64 4.93
N ILE A 250 -14.66 -0.61 3.93
CA ILE A 250 -16.12 -0.72 4.11
C ILE A 250 -16.58 -2.16 3.95
N ALA A 251 -16.09 -2.87 2.92
CA ALA A 251 -16.52 -4.23 2.60
C ALA A 251 -16.24 -5.25 3.73
N GLU A 252 -15.17 -5.04 4.50
CA GLU A 252 -14.74 -5.90 5.61
C GLU A 252 -14.85 -5.18 6.97
N ASN A 253 -15.79 -4.26 7.12
CA ASN A 253 -15.88 -3.34 8.24
C ASN A 253 -16.01 -4.07 9.59
N SER A 254 -15.13 -3.74 10.54
CA SER A 254 -15.28 -4.15 11.93
C SER A 254 -16.28 -3.24 12.64
N ALA A 255 -16.84 -3.70 13.77
CA ALA A 255 -17.73 -2.87 14.58
C ALA A 255 -17.07 -1.56 15.03
N ALA A 256 -15.75 -1.59 15.28
CA ALA A 256 -14.97 -0.41 15.68
C ALA A 256 -14.85 0.61 14.50
N GLU A 257 -14.57 0.13 13.29
CA GLU A 257 -14.49 0.98 12.10
C GLU A 257 -15.82 1.67 11.81
N SER A 258 -16.95 0.91 11.84
CA SER A 258 -18.29 1.47 11.67
C SER A 258 -18.63 2.54 12.73
N GLU A 259 -18.27 2.28 13.99
CA GLU A 259 -18.48 3.23 15.08
C GLU A 259 -17.65 4.50 14.90
N ASN A 260 -16.38 4.38 14.48
CA ASN A 260 -15.51 5.50 14.21
C ASN A 260 -16.04 6.37 13.05
N ILE A 261 -16.49 5.74 11.95
CA ILE A 261 -17.12 6.45 10.81
C ILE A 261 -18.35 7.22 11.29
N ARG A 262 -19.25 6.56 12.04
CA ARG A 262 -20.47 7.19 12.58
C ARG A 262 -20.12 8.38 13.47
N SER A 263 -19.18 8.22 14.39
CA SER A 263 -18.74 9.28 15.31
C SER A 263 -18.16 10.48 14.55
N CYS A 264 -17.37 10.27 13.50
CA CYS A 264 -16.86 11.35 12.67
C CYS A 264 -17.98 12.11 11.96
N ARG A 265 -19.01 11.40 11.45
CA ARG A 265 -20.20 12.04 10.86
C ARG A 265 -20.98 12.86 11.89
N GLU A 266 -21.18 12.34 13.10
CA GLU A 266 -21.87 13.08 14.19
C GLU A 266 -21.11 14.37 14.57
N MET A 267 -19.81 14.43 14.38
CA MET A 267 -18.98 15.62 14.52
C MET A 267 -19.07 16.59 13.33
N GLY A 268 -19.76 16.20 12.25
CA GLY A 268 -19.99 17.03 11.06
C GLY A 268 -18.99 16.81 9.92
N PHE A 269 -18.05 15.87 10.04
CA PHE A 269 -17.13 15.53 8.95
C PHE A 269 -17.85 14.75 7.85
N GLY A 270 -17.48 15.00 6.58
CA GLY A 270 -17.89 14.16 5.46
C GLY A 270 -17.08 12.86 5.40
N ILE A 271 -17.66 11.84 4.78
CA ILE A 271 -16.97 10.55 4.51
C ILE A 271 -16.90 10.33 3.01
N ALA A 272 -15.70 10.00 2.51
CA ALA A 272 -15.46 9.60 1.13
C ALA A 272 -15.01 8.16 1.02
N ILE A 273 -15.44 7.50 -0.06
CA ILE A 273 -14.86 6.21 -0.50
C ILE A 273 -13.99 6.46 -1.71
N ASP A 274 -12.75 5.99 -1.64
CA ASP A 274 -11.81 6.00 -2.75
C ASP A 274 -11.80 4.69 -3.53
N ASP A 275 -11.35 4.81 -4.80
CA ASP A 275 -11.06 3.69 -5.70
C ASP A 275 -12.26 2.79 -6.04
N ILE A 276 -13.49 3.30 -6.06
CA ILE A 276 -14.64 2.48 -6.47
C ILE A 276 -14.44 1.91 -7.87
N GLY A 277 -14.66 0.59 -7.96
CA GLY A 277 -14.55 -0.20 -9.19
C GLY A 277 -13.34 -1.14 -9.23
N LYS A 278 -12.51 -1.16 -8.21
CA LYS A 278 -11.42 -2.14 -8.05
C LYS A 278 -11.80 -3.34 -7.18
N GLY A 279 -12.79 -3.19 -6.31
CA GLY A 279 -13.16 -4.18 -5.29
C GLY A 279 -14.61 -4.63 -5.36
N PHE A 280 -15.13 -5.08 -4.24
CA PHE A 280 -16.43 -5.73 -4.09
C PHE A 280 -17.47 -4.87 -3.33
N SER A 281 -17.21 -3.58 -3.07
CA SER A 281 -18.20 -2.74 -2.41
C SER A 281 -19.48 -2.68 -3.23
N SER A 282 -20.56 -3.00 -2.58
CA SER A 282 -21.87 -2.89 -3.21
C SER A 282 -22.34 -1.43 -3.11
N ILE A 283 -23.20 -1.02 -4.04
CA ILE A 283 -23.89 0.27 -3.92
C ILE A 283 -24.71 0.34 -2.62
N ALA A 284 -25.10 -0.81 -2.07
CA ALA A 284 -25.72 -0.89 -0.76
C ALA A 284 -24.80 -0.36 0.35
N ASP A 285 -23.48 -0.64 0.28
CA ASP A 285 -22.51 -0.15 1.27
C ASP A 285 -22.40 1.37 1.27
N ILE A 286 -22.52 2.01 0.09
CA ILE A 286 -22.57 3.48 -0.03
C ILE A 286 -23.79 4.04 0.69
N TYR A 287 -24.95 3.38 0.52
CA TYR A 287 -26.19 3.80 1.12
C TYR A 287 -26.23 3.55 2.63
N ASP A 288 -25.82 2.34 3.05
CA ASP A 288 -25.90 1.90 4.45
C ASP A 288 -24.90 2.63 5.36
N ASN A 289 -23.75 3.08 4.82
CA ASN A 289 -22.76 3.87 5.55
C ASN A 289 -22.93 5.39 5.38
N GLU A 290 -23.99 5.84 4.71
CA GLU A 290 -24.29 7.28 4.50
C GLU A 290 -23.09 8.06 3.94
N ILE A 291 -22.49 7.57 2.87
CA ILE A 291 -21.30 8.16 2.24
C ILE A 291 -21.65 9.49 1.58
N ASP A 292 -20.81 10.51 1.77
CA ASP A 292 -21.02 11.85 1.22
C ASP A 292 -20.32 12.07 -0.13
N LEU A 293 -19.25 11.31 -0.40
CA LEU A 293 -18.41 11.47 -1.58
C LEU A 293 -17.90 10.12 -2.07
N VAL A 294 -17.90 9.94 -3.38
CA VAL A 294 -17.41 8.73 -4.06
C VAL A 294 -16.38 9.13 -5.09
N LYS A 295 -15.19 8.55 -5.03
CA LYS A 295 -14.11 8.76 -6.00
C LYS A 295 -14.07 7.59 -6.98
N ILE A 296 -14.18 7.91 -8.27
CA ILE A 296 -14.07 6.93 -9.36
C ILE A 296 -12.68 7.06 -9.94
N ASN A 297 -11.92 5.98 -9.86
CA ASN A 297 -10.52 5.99 -10.25
C ASN A 297 -10.29 6.20 -11.75
N LYS A 298 -9.11 6.71 -12.07
CA LYS A 298 -8.66 7.02 -13.42
C LYS A 298 -8.72 5.81 -14.37
N GLU A 299 -8.32 4.62 -13.88
CA GLU A 299 -8.28 3.40 -14.69
C GLU A 299 -9.68 3.01 -15.15
N PHE A 300 -10.66 3.08 -14.25
CA PHE A 300 -12.05 2.80 -14.57
C PHE A 300 -12.59 3.79 -15.60
N ILE A 301 -12.36 5.10 -15.41
CA ILE A 301 -12.78 6.15 -16.35
C ILE A 301 -12.12 5.95 -17.71
N SER A 302 -10.80 5.72 -17.74
CA SER A 302 -10.05 5.49 -18.99
C SER A 302 -10.51 4.25 -19.73
N ALA A 303 -10.96 3.22 -19.01
CA ALA A 303 -11.54 2.02 -19.61
C ALA A 303 -12.95 2.24 -20.18
N CYS A 304 -13.65 3.32 -19.81
CA CYS A 304 -15.01 3.63 -20.27
C CYS A 304 -15.03 4.25 -21.67
N THR A 305 -14.38 3.59 -22.64
CA THR A 305 -14.39 3.96 -24.05
C THR A 305 -15.57 3.31 -24.79
N GLY A 306 -16.26 4.09 -25.65
CA GLY A 306 -17.41 3.63 -26.43
C GLY A 306 -18.75 3.79 -25.71
N ALA A 307 -19.82 3.94 -26.49
CA ALA A 307 -21.14 4.36 -26.01
C ALA A 307 -21.71 3.51 -24.86
N ARG A 308 -21.57 2.18 -24.93
CA ARG A 308 -22.10 1.27 -23.89
C ARG A 308 -21.43 1.48 -22.54
N ARG A 309 -20.10 1.67 -22.50
CA ARG A 309 -19.36 1.88 -21.25
C ARG A 309 -19.56 3.30 -20.69
N GLN A 310 -19.72 4.28 -21.58
CA GLN A 310 -20.09 5.64 -21.18
C GLN A 310 -21.48 5.68 -20.56
N THR A 311 -22.45 4.93 -21.10
CA THR A 311 -23.78 4.79 -20.49
C THR A 311 -23.65 4.15 -19.11
N MET A 312 -22.87 3.09 -18.97
CA MET A 312 -22.64 2.43 -17.66
C MET A 312 -22.03 3.41 -16.62
N LEU A 313 -21.04 4.21 -17.01
CA LEU A 313 -20.45 5.23 -16.13
C LEU A 313 -21.50 6.27 -15.70
N SER A 314 -22.34 6.73 -16.66
CA SER A 314 -23.43 7.65 -16.38
C SER A 314 -24.45 7.06 -15.41
N ASP A 315 -24.77 5.77 -15.57
CA ASP A 315 -25.72 5.07 -14.69
C ASP A 315 -25.14 4.94 -13.27
N ILE A 316 -23.86 4.63 -13.13
CA ILE A 316 -23.16 4.58 -11.83
C ILE A 316 -23.19 5.96 -11.16
N ILE A 317 -22.81 7.03 -11.87
CA ILE A 317 -22.85 8.39 -11.35
C ILE A 317 -24.29 8.77 -10.91
N THR A 318 -25.29 8.43 -11.71
CA THR A 318 -26.69 8.68 -11.38
C THR A 318 -27.11 7.95 -10.11
N LEU A 319 -26.69 6.71 -9.98
CA LEU A 319 -27.03 5.87 -8.83
C LEU A 319 -26.39 6.38 -7.54
N VAL A 320 -25.12 6.80 -7.59
CA VAL A 320 -24.45 7.47 -6.47
C VAL A 320 -25.16 8.77 -6.09
N HIS A 321 -25.57 9.57 -7.06
CA HIS A 321 -26.35 10.79 -6.78
C HIS A 321 -27.72 10.49 -6.13
N HIS A 322 -28.34 9.32 -6.43
CA HIS A 322 -29.59 8.93 -5.79
C HIS A 322 -29.40 8.55 -4.31
N SER A 323 -28.21 8.14 -3.88
CA SER A 323 -27.90 7.96 -2.44
C SER A 323 -27.63 9.29 -1.72
N GLY A 324 -27.58 10.41 -2.43
CA GLY A 324 -27.26 11.73 -1.89
C GLY A 324 -25.76 12.07 -1.93
N ALA A 325 -24.91 11.13 -2.34
CA ALA A 325 -23.47 11.32 -2.42
C ALA A 325 -23.05 12.10 -3.68
N ARG A 326 -21.96 12.85 -3.57
CA ARG A 326 -21.28 13.50 -4.71
C ARG A 326 -20.31 12.51 -5.36
N VAL A 327 -19.91 12.79 -6.61
CA VAL A 327 -18.93 11.98 -7.34
C VAL A 327 -17.74 12.84 -7.75
N ILE A 328 -16.53 12.35 -7.51
CA ILE A 328 -15.30 12.84 -8.11
C ILE A 328 -14.82 11.83 -9.15
N CYS A 329 -14.51 12.34 -10.34
CA CYS A 329 -13.88 11.55 -11.40
C CYS A 329 -12.40 11.90 -11.45
N GLU A 330 -11.54 10.92 -11.28
CA GLU A 330 -10.10 11.14 -11.28
C GLU A 330 -9.49 11.01 -12.67
N GLY A 331 -8.44 11.79 -12.91
CA GLY A 331 -7.64 11.70 -14.15
C GLY A 331 -8.32 12.16 -15.42
N VAL A 332 -9.33 13.04 -15.29
CA VAL A 332 -10.02 13.69 -16.43
C VAL A 332 -9.36 15.00 -16.81
#